data_0af85626f4502e696b640401ef5b6109
#
_entry.id   0af85626f4502e696b640401ef5b6109
#
_cell.length_a   1.000
_cell.length_b   1.000
_cell.length_c   1.000
_cell.angle_alpha   90.00
_cell.angle_beta   90.00
_cell.angle_gamma   90.00
#
_symmetry.space_group_name_H-M   'P 1'
#
loop_
_entity.id
_entity.type
_entity.pdbx_description
1 polymer ?
#
loop_
_entity_poly.entity_id
_entity_poly.type
_entity_poly.pdbx_seq_one_letter_code
_entity_poly.pdbx_strand_id
1 'polypeptide(L)'
;MLNVVVIGGGFGGLKFLQRARSSKIQFTLIDKQNHHLFQPLLYQVATAVLSPANIAFPIRRMFKNYKNVKVILDEATDINRNEKTVTLSNGENIKYDQLIVSTGSIHSYFGNEDWSKYSNGLKGINAVSYTHLTLPTNREV
;
A
#
# COMPACT_ATOMS: atom_id res chain seq x y z
N MET A 1 -25.99 2.65 9.16
CA MET A 1 -25.18 2.33 7.97
C MET A 1 -23.95 1.60 8.48
N LEU A 2 -23.61 0.46 7.93
CA LEU A 2 -22.47 -0.34 8.40
C LEU A 2 -21.15 0.33 7.96
N ASN A 3 -20.24 0.54 8.91
CA ASN A 3 -18.92 1.13 8.66
C ASN A 3 -17.85 0.03 8.59
N VAL A 4 -17.23 -0.12 7.44
CA VAL A 4 -16.16 -1.08 7.22
C VAL A 4 -14.85 -0.34 6.99
N VAL A 5 -13.88 -0.60 7.86
CA VAL A 5 -12.52 -0.05 7.69
C VAL A 5 -11.64 -1.11 7.03
N VAL A 6 -10.87 -0.71 6.03
CA VAL A 6 -9.89 -1.52 5.30
C VAL A 6 -8.52 -0.90 5.49
N ILE A 7 -7.59 -1.65 6.08
CA ILE A 7 -6.19 -1.21 6.23
C ILE A 7 -5.36 -1.88 5.13
N GLY A 8 -4.77 -1.07 4.26
CA GLY A 8 -3.92 -1.50 3.16
C GLY A 8 -4.60 -1.49 1.80
N GLY A 9 -4.10 -0.61 0.91
CA GLY A 9 -4.51 -0.45 -0.50
C GLY A 9 -3.73 -1.35 -1.48
N GLY A 10 -3.30 -2.52 -1.01
CA GLY A 10 -2.71 -3.56 -1.84
C GLY A 10 -3.75 -4.36 -2.62
N PHE A 11 -3.33 -5.50 -3.20
CA PHE A 11 -4.22 -6.35 -4.02
C PHE A 11 -5.48 -6.79 -3.27
N GLY A 12 -5.34 -7.21 -2.01
CA GLY A 12 -6.46 -7.70 -1.19
C GLY A 12 -7.49 -6.62 -0.91
N GLY A 13 -7.05 -5.49 -0.33
CA GLY A 13 -7.92 -4.37 0.04
C GLY A 13 -8.65 -3.76 -1.15
N LEU A 14 -7.92 -3.50 -2.24
CA LEU A 14 -8.54 -2.93 -3.45
C LEU A 14 -9.54 -3.90 -4.08
N LYS A 15 -9.20 -5.19 -4.18
CA LYS A 15 -10.09 -6.18 -4.77
C LYS A 15 -11.35 -6.37 -3.94
N PHE A 16 -11.21 -6.34 -2.61
CA PHE A 16 -12.36 -6.35 -1.71
C PHE A 16 -13.29 -5.15 -1.98
N LEU A 17 -12.75 -3.93 -1.98
CA LEU A 17 -13.53 -2.70 -2.20
C LEU A 17 -14.19 -2.65 -3.58
N GLN A 18 -13.51 -3.14 -4.61
CA GLN A 18 -14.07 -3.21 -5.97
C GLN A 18 -15.26 -4.17 -6.06
N ARG A 19 -15.28 -5.24 -5.26
CA ARG A 19 -16.36 -6.24 -5.26
C ARG A 19 -17.48 -5.91 -4.27
N ALA A 20 -17.17 -5.26 -3.16
CA ALA A 20 -18.11 -4.94 -2.08
C ALA A 20 -18.98 -3.71 -2.43
N ARG A 21 -19.73 -3.78 -3.54
CA ARG A 21 -20.55 -2.67 -4.06
C ARG A 21 -21.92 -2.64 -3.38
N SER A 22 -21.98 -2.27 -2.12
CA SER A 22 -23.27 -2.07 -1.44
C SER A 22 -23.45 -0.63 -1.02
N SER A 23 -24.57 -0.01 -1.42
CA SER A 23 -24.94 1.35 -1.01
C SER A 23 -25.28 1.47 0.49
N LYS A 24 -25.50 0.34 1.17
CA LYS A 24 -25.80 0.29 2.60
C LYS A 24 -24.55 0.25 3.49
N ILE A 25 -23.37 0.16 2.89
CA ILE A 25 -22.08 0.04 3.59
C ILE A 25 -21.22 1.25 3.25
N GLN A 26 -20.67 1.87 4.28
CA GLN A 26 -19.64 2.90 4.14
C GLN A 26 -18.27 2.26 4.32
N PHE A 27 -17.37 2.47 3.36
CA PHE A 27 -16.01 1.96 3.43
C PHE A 27 -15.02 3.09 3.70
N THR A 28 -14.06 2.83 4.57
CA THR A 28 -12.88 3.70 4.77
C THR A 28 -11.63 2.90 4.48
N LEU A 29 -10.92 3.25 3.43
CA LEU A 29 -9.62 2.69 3.11
C LEU A 29 -8.53 3.56 3.72
N ILE A 30 -7.68 2.97 4.52
CA ILE A 30 -6.49 3.60 5.13
C ILE A 30 -5.25 3.00 4.48
N ASP A 31 -4.41 3.82 3.88
CA ASP A 31 -3.12 3.39 3.34
C ASP A 31 -2.09 4.50 3.52
N LYS A 32 -0.87 4.12 3.86
CA LYS A 32 0.27 5.05 4.02
C LYS A 32 0.86 5.51 2.69
N GLN A 33 0.45 4.89 1.59
CA GLN A 33 0.88 5.25 0.24
C GLN A 33 -0.31 5.75 -0.59
N ASN A 34 -0.09 6.79 -1.37
CA ASN A 34 -1.15 7.35 -2.23
C ASN A 34 -1.39 6.56 -3.53
N HIS A 35 -0.69 5.44 -3.69
CA HIS A 35 -0.76 4.65 -4.91
C HIS A 35 -0.78 3.16 -4.62
N HIS A 36 -1.51 2.43 -5.46
CA HIS A 36 -1.39 0.99 -5.55
C HIS A 36 -0.21 0.63 -6.44
N LEU A 37 0.65 -0.24 -5.94
CA LEU A 37 1.80 -0.73 -6.66
C LEU A 37 1.52 -2.13 -7.23
N PHE A 38 1.66 -2.29 -8.54
CA PHE A 38 1.58 -3.60 -9.18
C PHE A 38 2.91 -4.33 -9.04
N GLN A 39 3.14 -4.92 -7.86
CA GLN A 39 4.40 -5.57 -7.47
C GLN A 39 4.96 -6.60 -8.47
N PRO A 40 4.16 -7.41 -9.18
CA PRO A 40 4.71 -8.39 -10.13
C PRO A 40 5.60 -7.80 -11.23
N LEU A 41 5.46 -6.50 -11.52
CA LEU A 41 6.27 -5.81 -12.54
C LEU A 41 7.42 -4.98 -11.97
N LEU A 42 7.68 -5.05 -10.66
CA LEU A 42 8.79 -4.30 -10.03
C LEU A 42 10.15 -4.65 -10.63
N TYR A 43 10.37 -5.91 -11.01
CA TYR A 43 11.62 -6.33 -11.66
C TYR A 43 11.85 -5.63 -12.99
N GLN A 44 10.80 -5.31 -13.75
CA GLN A 44 10.93 -4.57 -15.01
C GLN A 44 11.26 -3.09 -14.78
N VAL A 45 10.85 -2.53 -13.64
CA VAL A 45 11.29 -1.19 -13.23
C VAL A 45 12.75 -1.22 -12.79
N ALA A 46 13.17 -2.26 -12.04
CA ALA A 46 14.56 -2.42 -11.61
C ALA A 46 15.52 -2.52 -12.81
N THR A 47 15.09 -3.15 -13.88
CA THR A 47 15.87 -3.31 -15.13
C THR A 47 15.65 -2.19 -16.15
N ALA A 48 14.98 -1.10 -15.73
CA ALA A 48 14.69 0.08 -16.59
C ALA A 48 13.83 -0.19 -17.85
N VAL A 49 13.14 -1.33 -17.90
CA VAL A 49 12.21 -1.67 -18.99
C VAL A 49 10.91 -0.88 -18.85
N LEU A 50 10.44 -0.68 -17.62
CA LEU A 50 9.25 0.10 -17.30
C LEU A 50 9.58 1.29 -16.40
N SER A 51 8.86 2.38 -16.57
CA SER A 51 8.90 3.49 -15.63
C SER A 51 8.07 3.15 -14.37
N PRO A 52 8.42 3.66 -13.17
CA PRO A 52 7.61 3.51 -11.97
C PRO A 52 6.15 3.92 -12.16
N ALA A 53 5.88 4.94 -12.98
CA ALA A 53 4.54 5.43 -13.26
C ALA A 53 3.65 4.41 -14.02
N ASN A 54 4.26 3.46 -14.71
CA ASN A 54 3.51 2.41 -15.43
C ASN A 54 2.88 1.38 -14.49
N ILE A 55 3.40 1.25 -13.27
CA ILE A 55 2.98 0.22 -12.30
C ILE A 55 2.40 0.81 -11.00
N ALA A 56 2.39 2.14 -10.87
CA ALA A 56 1.85 2.84 -9.71
C ALA A 56 0.55 3.58 -10.08
N PHE A 57 -0.57 3.18 -9.47
CA PHE A 57 -1.89 3.73 -9.77
C PHE A 57 -2.43 4.51 -8.56
N PRO A 58 -2.79 5.80 -8.71
CA PRO A 58 -3.34 6.60 -7.61
C PRO A 58 -4.63 5.98 -7.06
N ILE A 59 -4.63 5.61 -5.78
CA ILE A 59 -5.77 4.92 -5.13
C ILE A 59 -7.03 5.80 -5.18
N ARG A 60 -6.93 7.09 -4.89
CA ARG A 60 -8.07 8.01 -4.93
C ARG A 60 -8.71 8.09 -6.31
N ARG A 61 -7.91 7.99 -7.38
CA ARG A 61 -8.44 7.98 -8.76
C ARG A 61 -9.25 6.71 -9.04
N MET A 62 -8.84 5.57 -8.50
CA MET A 62 -9.55 4.30 -8.67
C MET A 62 -10.94 4.33 -8.05
N PHE A 63 -11.11 5.05 -6.94
CA PHE A 63 -12.38 5.15 -6.20
C PHE A 63 -13.13 6.48 -6.39
N LYS A 64 -12.73 7.32 -7.33
CA LYS A 64 -13.35 8.64 -7.57
C LYS A 64 -14.88 8.57 -7.77
N ASN A 65 -15.36 7.51 -8.41
CA ASN A 65 -16.79 7.32 -8.72
C ASN A 65 -17.54 6.49 -7.66
N TYR A 66 -16.88 6.10 -6.57
CA TYR A 66 -17.48 5.30 -5.49
C TYR A 66 -17.89 6.24 -4.34
N LYS A 67 -19.18 6.62 -4.30
CA LYS A 67 -19.69 7.56 -3.28
C LYS A 67 -19.60 7.05 -1.85
N ASN A 68 -19.50 5.73 -1.68
CA ASN A 68 -19.45 5.06 -0.39
C ASN A 68 -18.03 4.60 0.01
N VAL A 69 -16.98 5.06 -0.67
CA VAL A 69 -15.58 4.78 -0.34
C VAL A 69 -14.84 6.07 -0.03
N LYS A 70 -14.40 6.21 1.21
CA LYS A 70 -13.48 7.26 1.67
C LYS A 70 -12.06 6.71 1.68
N VAL A 71 -11.09 7.44 1.12
CA VAL A 71 -9.67 7.06 1.12
C VAL A 71 -8.90 8.03 2.01
N ILE A 72 -8.27 7.50 3.05
CA ILE A 72 -7.40 8.22 3.99
C ILE A 72 -5.95 7.84 3.68
N LEU A 73 -5.11 8.86 3.44
CA LEU A 73 -3.67 8.70 3.31
C LEU A 73 -3.05 8.92 4.68
N ASP A 74 -2.85 7.85 5.42
CA ASP A 74 -2.24 7.84 6.74
C ASP A 74 -1.82 6.41 7.11
N GLU A 75 -1.03 6.27 8.16
CA GLU A 75 -0.63 4.99 8.71
C GLU A 75 -1.52 4.60 9.90
N ALA A 76 -2.06 3.37 9.87
CA ALA A 76 -2.73 2.78 11.02
C ALA A 76 -1.68 2.29 12.00
N THR A 77 -1.61 2.89 13.19
CA THR A 77 -0.59 2.63 14.21
C THR A 77 -1.05 1.65 15.29
N ASP A 78 -2.36 1.63 15.57
CA ASP A 78 -2.95 0.74 16.58
C ASP A 78 -4.37 0.33 16.23
N ILE A 79 -4.81 -0.80 16.79
CA ILE A 79 -6.16 -1.35 16.64
C ILE A 79 -6.71 -1.72 18.02
N ASN A 80 -7.68 -0.97 18.51
CA ASN A 80 -8.42 -1.30 19.72
C ASN A 80 -9.66 -2.14 19.36
N ARG A 81 -9.61 -3.44 19.67
CA ARG A 81 -10.69 -4.38 19.36
C ARG A 81 -11.94 -4.18 20.25
N ASN A 82 -11.74 -3.75 21.50
CA ASN A 82 -12.84 -3.58 22.44
C ASN A 82 -13.68 -2.37 22.07
N GLU A 83 -13.04 -1.27 21.72
CA GLU A 83 -13.70 -0.03 21.30
C GLU A 83 -14.01 0.00 19.81
N LYS A 84 -13.53 -0.99 19.04
CA LYS A 84 -13.63 -1.07 17.59
C LYS A 84 -13.13 0.22 16.92
N THR A 85 -11.90 0.62 17.25
CA THR A 85 -11.25 1.80 16.69
C THR A 85 -9.90 1.44 16.08
N VAL A 86 -9.54 2.18 15.01
CA VAL A 86 -8.19 2.18 14.42
C VAL A 86 -7.60 3.55 14.68
N THR A 87 -6.42 3.60 15.30
CA THR A 87 -5.68 4.84 15.55
C THR A 87 -4.75 5.12 14.36
N LEU A 88 -4.78 6.34 13.87
CA LEU A 88 -3.91 6.84 12.80
C LEU A 88 -2.64 7.49 13.36
N SER A 89 -1.62 7.68 12.52
CA SER A 89 -0.36 8.32 12.93
C SER A 89 -0.52 9.77 13.40
N ASN A 90 -1.56 10.47 12.93
CA ASN A 90 -1.93 11.81 13.36
C ASN A 90 -2.72 11.84 14.68
N GLY A 91 -2.99 10.69 15.31
CA GLY A 91 -3.76 10.54 16.55
C GLY A 91 -5.27 10.46 16.37
N GLU A 92 -5.80 10.55 15.14
CA GLU A 92 -7.22 10.39 14.87
C GLU A 92 -7.66 8.93 15.07
N ASN A 93 -8.83 8.73 15.69
CA ASN A 93 -9.43 7.40 15.88
C ASN A 93 -10.61 7.20 14.92
N ILE A 94 -10.53 6.16 14.11
CA ILE A 94 -11.56 5.77 13.15
C ILE A 94 -12.36 4.60 13.71
N LYS A 95 -13.64 4.80 13.99
CA LYS A 95 -14.56 3.74 14.44
C LYS A 95 -14.96 2.81 13.29
N TYR A 96 -15.10 1.51 13.59
CA TYR A 96 -15.55 0.52 12.63
C TYR A 96 -16.55 -0.47 13.24
N ASP A 97 -17.44 -1.00 12.43
CA ASP A 97 -18.25 -2.17 12.75
C ASP A 97 -17.53 -3.46 12.36
N GLN A 98 -16.86 -3.43 11.20
CA GLN A 98 -16.01 -4.51 10.71
C GLN A 98 -14.67 -3.96 10.22
N LEU A 99 -13.61 -4.71 10.44
CA LEU A 99 -12.24 -4.38 10.07
C LEU A 99 -11.66 -5.44 9.14
N ILE A 100 -11.04 -4.98 8.05
CA ILE A 100 -10.28 -5.82 7.13
C ILE A 100 -8.84 -5.36 7.16
N VAL A 101 -7.95 -6.27 7.54
CA VAL A 101 -6.50 -6.03 7.56
C VAL A 101 -5.88 -6.69 6.34
N SER A 102 -5.34 -5.87 5.44
CA SER A 102 -4.73 -6.29 4.17
C SER A 102 -3.40 -5.56 3.91
N THR A 103 -2.60 -5.42 4.94
CA THR A 103 -1.35 -4.65 4.97
C THR A 103 -0.22 -5.26 4.12
N GLY A 104 -0.39 -6.51 3.68
CA GLY A 104 0.61 -7.22 2.90
C GLY A 104 1.83 -7.63 3.74
N SER A 105 3.00 -7.63 3.12
CA SER A 105 4.26 -7.99 3.76
C SER A 105 5.36 -6.99 3.42
N ILE A 106 6.26 -6.78 4.36
CA ILE A 106 7.49 -6.01 4.16
C ILE A 106 8.67 -6.94 3.86
N HIS A 107 9.77 -6.37 3.41
CA HIS A 107 11.02 -7.10 3.29
C HIS A 107 11.52 -7.51 4.69
N SER A 108 12.05 -8.73 4.80
CA SER A 108 12.61 -9.25 6.04
C SER A 108 14.01 -9.77 5.80
N TYR A 109 14.93 -9.44 6.68
CA TYR A 109 16.29 -9.96 6.70
C TYR A 109 16.47 -11.11 7.70
N PHE A 110 15.35 -11.69 8.19
CA PHE A 110 15.34 -12.84 9.10
C PHE A 110 16.19 -12.63 10.36
N GLY A 111 16.18 -11.40 10.91
CA GLY A 111 16.97 -11.03 12.10
C GLY A 111 18.39 -10.55 11.81
N ASN A 112 18.82 -10.53 10.53
CA ASN A 112 20.15 -10.05 10.13
C ASN A 112 20.04 -8.65 9.51
N GLU A 113 19.63 -7.67 10.31
CA GLU A 113 19.36 -6.30 9.83
C GLU A 113 20.58 -5.62 9.18
N ASP A 114 21.81 -6.05 9.51
CA ASP A 114 23.03 -5.58 8.86
C ASP A 114 23.09 -5.88 7.36
N TRP A 115 22.36 -6.87 6.88
CA TRP A 115 22.29 -7.18 5.44
C TRP A 115 21.62 -6.06 4.63
N SER A 116 20.81 -5.23 5.28
CA SER A 116 20.20 -4.06 4.64
C SER A 116 21.22 -3.08 4.05
N LYS A 117 22.47 -3.10 4.56
CA LYS A 117 23.57 -2.27 4.05
C LYS A 117 24.11 -2.75 2.70
N TYR A 118 23.91 -4.02 2.37
CA TYR A 118 24.51 -4.67 1.21
C TYR A 118 23.48 -5.20 0.21
N SER A 119 22.20 -5.15 0.56
CA SER A 119 21.13 -5.70 -0.29
C SER A 119 19.90 -4.79 -0.30
N ASN A 120 19.30 -4.64 -1.48
CA ASN A 120 18.08 -3.88 -1.65
C ASN A 120 16.89 -4.83 -1.86
N GLY A 121 15.80 -4.59 -1.12
CA GLY A 121 14.58 -5.37 -1.29
C GLY A 121 13.80 -4.97 -2.55
N LEU A 122 13.17 -5.94 -3.21
CA LEU A 122 12.32 -5.74 -4.39
C LEU A 122 10.83 -5.70 -3.99
N LYS A 123 10.46 -4.87 -2.99
CA LYS A 123 9.05 -4.76 -2.53
C LYS A 123 8.44 -3.37 -2.63
N GLY A 124 9.22 -2.37 -3.02
CA GLY A 124 8.73 -1.00 -3.13
C GLY A 124 9.44 -0.21 -4.23
N ILE A 125 8.80 0.84 -4.72
CA ILE A 125 9.35 1.70 -5.77
C ILE A 125 10.67 2.34 -5.34
N ASN A 126 10.77 2.81 -4.08
CA ASN A 126 11.97 3.47 -3.58
C ASN A 126 13.18 2.54 -3.61
N ALA A 127 13.02 1.27 -3.20
CA ALA A 127 14.10 0.30 -3.24
C ALA A 127 14.57 0.02 -4.68
N VAL A 128 13.61 -0.09 -5.60
CA VAL A 128 13.89 -0.36 -7.02
C VAL A 128 14.55 0.84 -7.70
N SER A 129 14.10 2.06 -7.41
CA SER A 129 14.71 3.30 -7.95
C SER A 129 16.15 3.46 -7.48
N TYR A 130 16.47 3.11 -6.23
CA TYR A 130 17.82 3.11 -5.72
C TYR A 130 18.71 2.09 -6.46
N THR A 131 18.22 0.87 -6.67
CA THR A 131 18.93 -0.19 -7.41
C THR A 131 19.26 0.25 -8.83
N HIS A 132 18.30 0.90 -9.51
CA HIS A 132 18.50 1.41 -10.87
C HIS A 132 19.58 2.51 -10.93
N LEU A 133 19.61 3.43 -9.96
CA LEU A 133 20.59 4.51 -9.89
C LEU A 133 22.01 4.03 -9.56
N THR A 134 22.16 2.85 -8.96
CA THR A 134 23.46 2.30 -8.56
C THR A 134 24.02 1.28 -9.54
N LEU A 135 23.28 0.88 -10.57
CA LEU A 135 23.84 0.06 -11.64
C LEU A 135 24.86 0.90 -12.42
N PRO A 136 26.15 0.49 -12.44
CA PRO A 136 27.15 1.19 -13.24
C PRO A 136 26.73 1.10 -14.70
N THR A 137 26.49 2.22 -15.33
CA THR A 137 26.39 2.33 -16.78
C THR A 137 27.81 2.20 -17.34
N ASN A 138 28.38 1.02 -17.34
CA ASN A 138 29.56 0.74 -18.13
C ASN A 138 29.15 0.78 -19.61
N ARG A 139 29.12 2.00 -20.14
CA ARG A 139 29.33 2.24 -21.56
C ARG A 139 30.84 2.43 -21.75
N GLU A 140 31.57 1.35 -21.76
CA GLU A 140 32.83 1.27 -22.49
C GLU A 140 32.52 0.60 -23.81
N VAL A 141 32.50 1.42 -24.86
CA VAL A 141 32.61 1.00 -26.25
C VAL A 141 34.05 1.05 -26.60
#